data_c037f90ab6760a60fc0b5f0f0b6a4468
#
_entry.id   c037f90ab6760a60fc0b5f0f0b6a4468
#
_cell.length_a   1.000
_cell.length_b   1.000
_cell.length_c   1.000
_cell.angle_alpha   90.00
_cell.angle_beta   90.00
_cell.angle_gamma   90.00
#
_symmetry.space_group_name_H-M   'P 1'
#
loop_
_entity.id
_entity.type
_entity.pdbx_description
1 polymer ?
#
loop_
_entity_poly.entity_id
_entity_poly.type
_entity_poly.pdbx_seq_one_letter_code
_entity_poly.pdbx_strand_id
1 'polypeptide(L)'
;GAAVSSFAHRHGYSVVTEFGGHGVGIDFHEEPFICHVGKRKTGMLLVPGMIFTIEPMINTGKREVYVDAGNDWTVYTQDGGMSAQWEYTVLITETGNEVLTY
;
A
#
# COMPACT_ATOMS: atom_id res chain seq x y z
N GLY A 1 4.48 -6.52 0.27
CA GLY A 1 5.31 -5.41 -0.24
C GLY A 1 6.18 -5.83 -1.42
N ALA A 2 6.87 -6.96 -1.33
CA ALA A 2 7.81 -7.40 -2.36
C ALA A 2 7.18 -7.51 -3.76
N ALA A 3 5.98 -8.06 -3.86
CA ALA A 3 5.28 -8.21 -5.13
C ALA A 3 4.96 -6.85 -5.76
N VAL A 4 4.45 -5.91 -4.97
CA VAL A 4 4.12 -4.57 -5.42
C VAL A 4 5.38 -3.82 -5.87
N SER A 5 6.40 -3.77 -5.02
CA SER A 5 7.62 -3.01 -5.33
C SER A 5 8.39 -3.60 -6.51
N SER A 6 8.50 -4.91 -6.61
CA SER A 6 9.17 -5.56 -7.75
C SER A 6 8.45 -5.29 -9.06
N PHE A 7 7.13 -5.37 -9.07
CA PHE A 7 6.33 -5.09 -10.27
C PHE A 7 6.47 -3.63 -10.71
N ALA A 8 6.34 -2.69 -9.77
CA ALA A 8 6.48 -1.26 -10.06
C ALA A 8 7.89 -0.94 -10.59
N HIS A 9 8.93 -1.43 -9.94
CA HIS A 9 10.32 -1.17 -10.35
C HIS A 9 10.64 -1.73 -11.74
N ARG A 10 10.12 -2.90 -12.09
CA ARG A 10 10.31 -3.46 -13.45
C ARG A 10 9.69 -2.59 -14.52
N HIS A 11 8.68 -1.79 -14.20
CA HIS A 11 8.02 -0.87 -15.13
C HIS A 11 8.56 0.56 -15.02
N GLY A 12 9.65 0.77 -14.29
CA GLY A 12 10.29 2.08 -14.16
C GLY A 12 9.61 3.03 -13.18
N TYR A 13 8.76 2.51 -12.30
CA TYR A 13 8.06 3.31 -11.30
C TYR A 13 8.66 3.11 -9.90
N SER A 14 8.38 4.06 -9.01
CA SER A 14 8.74 3.97 -7.59
C SER A 14 7.49 3.79 -6.72
N VAL A 15 7.70 3.24 -5.53
CA VAL A 15 6.63 3.00 -4.54
C VAL A 15 6.90 3.85 -3.31
N VAL A 16 5.89 4.63 -2.91
CA VAL A 16 5.94 5.46 -1.70
C VAL A 16 6.02 4.56 -0.47
N THR A 17 6.90 4.88 0.47
CA THR A 17 7.16 4.06 1.66
C THR A 17 6.54 4.60 2.94
N GLU A 18 6.23 5.89 3.02
CA GLU A 18 5.67 6.55 4.21
C GLU A 18 4.21 6.17 4.46
N PHE A 19 3.51 5.75 3.42
CA PHE A 19 2.11 5.32 3.48
C PHE A 19 1.99 3.86 3.11
N GLY A 20 0.97 3.20 3.64
CA GLY A 20 0.71 1.81 3.37
C GLY A 20 -0.75 1.47 3.61
N GLY A 21 -1.08 0.19 3.43
CA GLY A 21 -2.38 -0.34 3.78
C GLY A 21 -2.51 -0.55 5.28
N HIS A 22 -3.68 -0.94 5.69
CA HIS A 22 -4.04 -1.08 7.11
C HIS A 22 -5.02 -2.22 7.31
N GLY A 23 -5.07 -2.74 8.54
CA GLY A 23 -6.13 -3.64 8.95
C GLY A 23 -7.50 -2.96 8.90
N VAL A 24 -8.52 -3.75 8.67
CA VAL A 24 -9.93 -3.33 8.69
C VAL A 24 -10.69 -4.36 9.51
N GLY A 25 -11.38 -3.93 10.54
CA GLY A 25 -12.15 -4.83 11.40
C GLY A 25 -13.21 -4.05 12.15
N ILE A 26 -12.99 -3.84 13.44
CA ILE A 26 -13.86 -3.01 14.26
C ILE A 26 -13.71 -1.54 13.84
N ASP A 27 -12.47 -1.10 13.64
CA ASP A 27 -12.16 0.24 13.17
C ASP A 27 -11.90 0.25 11.67
N PHE A 28 -12.13 1.39 11.04
CA PHE A 28 -11.84 1.59 9.62
C PHE A 28 -10.33 1.49 9.34
N HIS A 29 -9.51 2.09 10.22
CA HIS A 29 -8.06 1.97 10.20
C HIS A 29 -7.61 1.33 11.50
N GLU A 30 -7.03 0.14 11.42
CA GLU A 30 -6.45 -0.55 12.58
C GLU A 30 -5.19 -1.31 12.17
N GLU A 31 -4.46 -1.83 13.14
CA GLU A 31 -3.32 -2.70 12.86
C GLU A 31 -3.75 -3.95 12.08
N PRO A 32 -2.84 -4.53 11.27
CA PRO A 32 -1.45 -4.12 11.10
C PRO A 32 -1.25 -3.06 10.01
N PHE A 33 -0.08 -2.41 10.01
CA PHE A 33 0.39 -1.61 8.88
C PHE A 33 0.85 -2.54 7.76
N ILE A 34 0.37 -2.30 6.54
CA ILE A 34 0.69 -3.12 5.36
C ILE A 34 1.67 -2.35 4.47
N CYS A 35 2.91 -2.74 4.52
CA CYS A 35 3.98 -2.12 3.74
C CYS A 35 3.90 -2.54 2.27
N HIS A 36 4.07 -1.60 1.34
CA HIS A 36 4.05 -1.86 -0.11
C HIS A 36 5.45 -2.06 -0.71
N VAL A 37 6.47 -2.04 0.13
CA VAL A 37 7.85 -2.40 -0.23
C VAL A 37 8.35 -3.48 0.70
N GLY A 38 9.35 -4.25 0.29
CA GLY A 38 9.94 -5.25 1.16
C GLY A 38 10.57 -6.41 0.40
N LYS A 39 11.04 -7.39 1.17
CA LYS A 39 11.59 -8.64 0.67
C LYS A 39 10.56 -9.74 0.77
N ARG A 40 10.64 -10.70 -0.15
CA ARG A 40 9.79 -11.90 -0.11
C ARG A 40 10.02 -12.69 1.18
N LYS A 41 8.95 -13.31 1.68
CA LYS A 41 8.98 -14.16 2.88
C LYS A 41 9.46 -13.45 4.13
N THR A 42 9.17 -12.16 4.24
CA THR A 42 9.42 -11.36 5.45
C THR A 42 8.14 -10.69 5.91
N GLY A 43 8.17 -10.13 7.10
CA GLY A 43 7.02 -9.43 7.68
C GLY A 43 6.07 -10.35 8.42
N MET A 44 4.86 -9.86 8.66
CA MET A 44 3.84 -10.58 9.41
C MET A 44 3.31 -11.79 8.64
N LEU A 45 3.13 -12.90 9.33
CA LEU A 45 2.47 -14.07 8.76
C LEU A 45 0.98 -13.75 8.54
N LEU A 46 0.51 -13.96 7.32
CA LEU A 46 -0.90 -13.83 6.98
C LEU A 46 -1.64 -15.09 7.41
N VAL A 47 -2.72 -14.90 8.16
CA VAL A 47 -3.54 -16.01 8.65
C VAL A 47 -4.98 -15.84 8.17
N PRO A 48 -5.73 -16.95 7.96
CA PRO A 48 -7.13 -16.87 7.56
C PRO A 48 -7.97 -16.01 8.51
N GLY A 49 -8.85 -15.19 7.95
CA GLY A 49 -9.68 -14.25 8.69
C GLY A 49 -9.13 -12.83 8.76
N MET A 50 -7.86 -12.61 8.42
CA MET A 50 -7.31 -11.26 8.35
C MET A 50 -7.95 -10.48 7.21
N ILE A 51 -8.33 -9.24 7.50
CA ILE A 51 -8.84 -8.28 6.51
C ILE A 51 -7.96 -7.03 6.57
N PHE A 52 -7.44 -6.63 5.42
CA PHE A 52 -6.60 -5.43 5.33
C PHE A 52 -6.68 -4.82 3.94
N THR A 53 -6.19 -3.59 3.81
CA THR A 53 -6.14 -2.91 2.52
C THR A 53 -4.78 -3.06 1.84
N ILE A 54 -4.81 -3.04 0.52
CA ILE A 54 -3.63 -2.92 -0.34
C ILE A 54 -3.88 -1.67 -1.17
N GLU A 55 -3.07 -0.61 -0.94
CA GLU A 55 -3.34 0.72 -1.47
C GLU A 55 -2.06 1.46 -1.88
N PRO A 56 -1.22 0.87 -2.73
CA PRO A 56 0.07 1.47 -3.04
C PRO A 56 -0.08 2.81 -3.77
N MET A 57 0.79 3.76 -3.39
CA MET A 57 1.03 4.99 -4.13
C MET A 57 2.21 4.76 -5.06
N ILE A 58 2.01 4.92 -6.35
CA ILE A 58 2.99 4.63 -7.40
C ILE A 58 3.34 5.94 -8.11
N ASN A 59 4.63 6.28 -8.12
CA ASN A 59 5.15 7.51 -8.72
C ASN A 59 5.93 7.22 -10.00
N THR A 60 5.82 8.11 -10.99
CA THR A 60 6.60 8.02 -12.22
C THR A 60 8.07 8.40 -12.00
N GLY A 61 8.34 9.25 -11.03
CA GLY A 61 9.68 9.70 -10.67
C GLY A 61 10.18 9.07 -9.38
N LYS A 62 10.70 9.91 -8.49
CA LYS A 62 11.20 9.48 -7.19
C LYS A 62 10.04 9.19 -6.22
N ARG A 63 10.32 8.35 -5.22
CA ARG A 63 9.32 7.93 -4.23
C ARG A 63 8.98 8.99 -3.18
N GLU A 64 9.81 10.01 -3.02
CA GLU A 64 9.67 11.02 -1.99
C GLU A 64 8.41 11.86 -2.20
N VAL A 65 7.67 12.04 -1.13
CA VAL A 65 6.40 12.79 -1.10
C VAL A 65 6.38 13.74 0.10
N TYR A 66 5.44 14.67 0.08
CA TYR A 66 5.16 15.52 1.24
C TYR A 66 3.65 15.74 1.37
N VAL A 67 3.21 16.00 2.59
CA VAL A 67 1.80 16.28 2.91
C VAL A 67 1.59 17.79 2.91
N ASP A 68 0.51 18.26 2.31
CA ASP A 68 0.13 19.67 2.32
C ASP A 68 -0.11 20.14 3.77
N ALA A 69 0.70 21.08 4.24
CA ALA A 69 0.57 21.62 5.58
C ALA A 69 -0.71 22.44 5.79
N GLY A 70 -1.36 22.89 4.71
CA GLY A 70 -2.59 23.67 4.78
C GLY A 70 -3.83 22.83 5.09
N ASN A 71 -3.83 21.53 4.71
CA ASN A 71 -4.97 20.65 4.95
C ASN A 71 -4.61 19.34 5.66
N ASP A 72 -3.32 19.05 5.89
CA ASP A 72 -2.80 17.82 6.53
C ASP A 72 -3.30 16.53 5.87
N TRP A 73 -3.64 16.58 4.59
CA TRP A 73 -4.23 15.46 3.89
C TRP A 73 -3.63 15.19 2.51
N THR A 74 -3.59 16.21 1.65
CA THR A 74 -3.14 16.03 0.27
C THR A 74 -1.66 15.68 0.22
N VAL A 75 -1.33 14.63 -0.51
CA VAL A 75 0.04 14.13 -0.68
C VAL A 75 0.52 14.52 -2.08
N TYR A 76 1.66 15.19 -2.14
CA TYR A 76 2.31 15.60 -3.38
C TYR A 76 3.62 14.88 -3.58
N THR A 77 3.97 14.60 -4.83
CA THR A 77 5.32 14.16 -5.18
C THR A 77 6.30 15.34 -5.03
N GLN A 78 7.48 15.08 -4.46
CA GLN A 78 8.47 16.14 -4.29
C GLN A 78 9.06 16.62 -5.62
N ASP A 79 9.19 15.74 -6.60
CA ASP A 79 9.75 16.06 -7.91
C ASP A 79 8.70 16.57 -8.93
N GLY A 80 7.44 16.69 -8.53
CA GLY A 80 6.36 17.12 -9.42
C GLY A 80 5.91 16.09 -10.45
N GLY A 81 6.44 14.86 -10.39
CA GLY A 81 6.03 13.77 -11.26
C GLY A 81 4.61 13.30 -10.99
N MET A 82 4.06 12.52 -11.91
CA MET A 82 2.73 11.95 -11.74
C MET A 82 2.73 10.84 -10.71
N SER A 83 1.60 10.68 -10.03
CA SER A 83 1.35 9.62 -9.07
C SER A 83 -0.05 9.05 -9.25
N ALA A 84 -0.20 7.77 -8.93
CA ALA A 84 -1.50 7.11 -8.94
C ALA A 84 -1.61 6.18 -7.72
N GLN A 85 -2.84 6.04 -7.24
CA GLN A 85 -3.18 5.12 -6.16
C GLN A 85 -4.45 4.36 -6.51
N TRP A 86 -4.49 3.10 -6.09
CA TRP A 86 -5.70 2.29 -6.13
C TRP A 86 -5.75 1.43 -4.88
N GLU A 87 -6.94 1.20 -4.37
CA GLU A 87 -7.13 0.48 -3.10
C GLU A 87 -8.08 -0.69 -3.27
N TYR A 88 -7.65 -1.83 -2.72
CA TYR A 88 -8.51 -2.99 -2.50
C TYR A 88 -8.50 -3.37 -1.03
N THR A 89 -9.66 -3.78 -0.52
CA THR A 89 -9.76 -4.50 0.75
C THR A 89 -9.80 -6.00 0.45
N VAL A 90 -8.94 -6.75 1.13
CA VAL A 90 -8.78 -8.19 0.89
C VAL A 90 -8.99 -8.98 2.17
N LEU A 91 -9.59 -10.15 2.04
CA LEU A 91 -9.74 -11.16 3.08
C LEU A 91 -8.77 -12.30 2.80
N ILE A 92 -8.01 -12.72 3.81
CA ILE A 92 -7.20 -13.93 3.74
C ILE A 92 -8.09 -15.13 4.07
N THR A 93 -8.12 -16.12 3.18
CA THR A 93 -8.89 -17.34 3.33
C THR A 93 -8.00 -18.54 3.64
N GLU A 94 -8.59 -19.68 3.93
CA GLU A 94 -7.85 -20.93 4.16
C GLU A 94 -6.98 -21.34 2.96
N THR A 95 -7.41 -20.99 1.74
CA THR A 95 -6.74 -21.42 0.50
C THR A 95 -6.12 -20.29 -0.31
N GLY A 96 -6.26 -19.04 0.13
CA GLY A 96 -5.73 -17.89 -0.61
C GLY A 96 -6.31 -16.57 -0.11
N ASN A 97 -6.96 -15.84 -1.00
CA ASN A 97 -7.54 -14.54 -0.66
C ASN A 97 -8.80 -14.27 -1.47
N GLU A 98 -9.57 -13.31 -0.98
CA GLU A 98 -10.76 -12.80 -1.66
C GLU A 98 -10.71 -11.27 -1.66
N VAL A 99 -10.95 -10.65 -2.81
CA VAL A 99 -11.06 -9.19 -2.92
C VAL A 99 -12.49 -8.80 -2.56
N LEU A 100 -12.64 -7.98 -1.53
CA LEU A 100 -13.94 -7.56 -1.02
C LEU A 100 -14.46 -6.28 -1.67
N THR A 101 -13.59 -5.46 -2.22
CA THR A 101 -13.92 -4.20 -2.90
C THR A 101 -13.39 -4.19 -4.33
N TYR A 102 -14.08 -3.50 -5.22
CA TYR A 102 -13.70 -3.41 -6.63
C TYR A 102 -13.66 -1.97 -7.12
#